data_a10da0d2ccb63238a5bc476b57938d62
#
_entry.id   a10da0d2ccb63238a5bc476b57938d62
#
_cell.length_a   1.000
_cell.length_b   1.000
_cell.length_c   1.000
_cell.angle_alpha   90.00
_cell.angle_beta   90.00
_cell.angle_gamma   90.00
#
_symmetry.space_group_name_H-M   'P 1'
#
loop_
_entity.id
_entity.type
_entity.pdbx_description
1 polymer ?
#
loop_
_entity_poly.entity_id
_entity_poly.type
_entity_poly.pdbx_seq_one_letter_code
_entity_poly.pdbx_strand_id
1 'polypeptide(L)'
;MHKLFGKNAEILYICLKYFVVRWFRIILFLLVLLVSGYVWFMNSLDKNQKFVMEREIGYPVERIFPQFENFQNFTRWNQFLLEKKYNYQYFQPYVGEGSAMSFRNTKQKDDYGEIFIRYVNPNSTIKYHFYWADDTLPYKMNIRFIPKGDKTKLVWSVETPEIPLMMRYKSLNAEDNITERVNLSLKNLENLLAGKVYKEIMLSEIKYDSIMVEEQGERLLLGLNVTAVNQKGILFKNIVTNHNKLMNFVTKDLSKREDEFGMPVLLMEEGNLKNKEISYFYGIPLSKEEKIMDNNFVFRKLNKSKKYSMYYKGQYEQRIKTISKLKDKIRKDSLRNGTLEELFVETPSEGREVLLKLSFPVFK
;
A
#
# COMPACT_ATOMS: atom_id res chain seq x y z
N MET A 1 21.61 42.96 -76.04
CA MET A 1 21.67 42.76 -74.58
C MET A 1 20.81 41.63 -74.03
N HIS A 2 19.68 41.24 -74.58
CA HIS A 2 18.78 40.20 -74.04
C HIS A 2 19.31 38.76 -74.06
N LYS A 3 20.26 38.35 -74.94
CA LYS A 3 20.79 37.00 -75.05
C LYS A 3 21.85 36.61 -73.92
N LEU A 4 22.48 37.64 -73.35
CA LEU A 4 23.47 37.40 -72.25
C LEU A 4 22.83 37.16 -70.90
N PHE A 5 21.65 37.74 -70.63
CA PHE A 5 20.92 37.54 -69.38
C PHE A 5 20.33 36.12 -69.24
N GLY A 6 19.86 35.52 -70.31
CA GLY A 6 19.30 34.19 -70.35
C GLY A 6 20.33 33.10 -70.09
N LYS A 7 21.55 33.23 -70.64
CA LYS A 7 22.63 32.25 -70.40
C LYS A 7 23.14 32.24 -68.97
N ASN A 8 23.21 33.37 -68.28
CA ASN A 8 23.64 33.44 -66.86
C ASN A 8 22.58 32.88 -65.93
N ALA A 9 21.27 33.03 -66.26
CA ALA A 9 20.18 32.47 -65.48
C ALA A 9 20.15 30.89 -65.56
N GLU A 10 20.41 30.33 -66.77
CA GLU A 10 20.51 28.88 -66.95
C GLU A 10 21.69 28.31 -66.29
N ILE A 11 22.86 28.95 -66.33
CA ILE A 11 24.06 28.50 -65.58
C ILE A 11 23.83 28.57 -64.09
N LEU A 12 23.19 29.60 -63.55
CA LEU A 12 22.87 29.73 -62.16
C LEU A 12 21.87 28.65 -61.70
N TYR A 13 20.87 28.34 -62.50
CA TYR A 13 19.89 27.27 -62.26
C TYR A 13 20.55 25.89 -62.20
N ILE A 14 21.47 25.61 -63.17
CA ILE A 14 22.21 24.35 -63.23
C ILE A 14 23.13 24.22 -62.01
N CYS A 15 23.87 25.28 -61.64
CA CYS A 15 24.72 25.30 -60.45
C CYS A 15 23.92 25.08 -59.15
N LEU A 16 22.77 25.72 -59.01
CA LEU A 16 21.87 25.57 -57.87
C LEU A 16 21.33 24.15 -57.78
N LYS A 17 20.94 23.55 -58.92
CA LYS A 17 20.46 22.15 -58.98
C LYS A 17 21.55 21.17 -58.61
N TYR A 18 22.80 21.35 -59.07
CA TYR A 18 23.95 20.50 -58.66
C TYR A 18 24.27 20.68 -57.18
N PHE A 19 24.19 21.86 -56.66
CA PHE A 19 24.40 22.16 -55.22
C PHE A 19 23.35 21.47 -54.36
N VAL A 20 22.07 21.61 -54.68
CA VAL A 20 20.96 20.97 -53.96
C VAL A 20 21.06 19.43 -54.01
N VAL A 21 21.37 18.84 -55.17
CA VAL A 21 21.53 17.39 -55.32
C VAL A 21 22.73 16.88 -54.54
N ARG A 22 23.83 17.64 -54.48
CA ARG A 22 25.01 17.27 -53.68
C ARG A 22 24.69 17.27 -52.19
N TRP A 23 24.05 18.31 -51.69
CA TRP A 23 23.62 18.39 -50.30
C TRP A 23 22.61 17.32 -49.94
N PHE A 24 21.66 17.02 -50.83
CA PHE A 24 20.69 15.94 -50.63
C PHE A 24 21.39 14.57 -50.49
N ARG A 25 22.39 14.29 -51.32
CA ARG A 25 23.18 13.03 -51.21
C ARG A 25 23.96 12.94 -49.89
N ILE A 26 24.54 14.06 -49.44
CA ILE A 26 25.25 14.12 -48.16
C ILE A 26 24.29 13.88 -47.00
N ILE A 27 23.12 14.54 -46.99
CA ILE A 27 22.11 14.33 -45.95
C ILE A 27 21.57 12.90 -45.94
N LEU A 28 21.32 12.33 -47.13
CA LEU A 28 20.88 10.95 -47.25
C LEU A 28 21.93 9.96 -46.73
N PHE A 29 23.19 10.19 -47.08
CA PHE A 29 24.29 9.38 -46.56
C PHE A 29 24.43 9.45 -45.04
N LEU A 30 24.33 10.65 -44.46
CA LEU A 30 24.34 10.85 -43.01
C LEU A 30 23.15 10.17 -42.34
N LEU A 31 21.98 10.22 -42.94
CA LEU A 31 20.77 9.58 -42.43
C LEU A 31 20.92 8.05 -42.45
N VAL A 32 21.46 7.48 -43.53
CA VAL A 32 21.76 6.03 -43.59
C VAL A 32 22.79 5.62 -42.55
N LEU A 33 23.82 6.44 -42.32
CA LEU A 33 24.83 6.19 -41.28
C LEU A 33 24.20 6.22 -39.89
N LEU A 34 23.32 7.18 -39.62
CA LEU A 34 22.62 7.34 -38.34
C LEU A 34 21.68 6.15 -38.05
N VAL A 35 20.90 5.75 -39.07
CA VAL A 35 20.00 4.60 -38.97
C VAL A 35 20.80 3.29 -38.76
N SER A 36 21.89 3.11 -39.52
CA SER A 36 22.76 1.93 -39.39
C SER A 36 23.41 1.86 -38.01
N GLY A 37 23.90 3.00 -37.52
CA GLY A 37 24.45 3.12 -36.17
C GLY A 37 23.40 2.82 -35.10
N TYR A 38 22.19 3.32 -35.24
CA TYR A 38 21.07 3.03 -34.33
C TYR A 38 20.73 1.53 -34.33
N VAL A 39 20.56 0.92 -35.50
CA VAL A 39 20.27 -0.51 -35.63
C VAL A 39 21.38 -1.37 -35.03
N TRP A 40 22.65 -1.00 -35.28
CA TRP A 40 23.80 -1.69 -34.70
C TRP A 40 23.81 -1.57 -33.18
N PHE A 41 23.59 -0.37 -32.63
CA PHE A 41 23.47 -0.13 -31.19
C PHE A 41 22.32 -0.94 -30.58
N MET A 42 21.13 -0.92 -31.17
CA MET A 42 20.00 -1.71 -30.69
C MET A 42 20.26 -3.23 -30.73
N ASN A 43 21.02 -3.70 -31.74
CA ASN A 43 21.37 -5.11 -31.85
C ASN A 43 22.43 -5.55 -30.81
N SER A 44 23.21 -4.61 -30.27
CA SER A 44 24.18 -4.90 -29.19
C SER A 44 23.52 -5.01 -27.82
N LEU A 45 22.26 -4.56 -27.66
CA LEU A 45 21.50 -4.68 -26.43
C LEU A 45 20.83 -6.05 -26.32
N ASP A 46 20.70 -6.54 -25.07
CA ASP A 46 20.09 -7.84 -24.78
C ASP A 46 18.62 -7.90 -25.22
N LYS A 47 18.22 -9.02 -25.77
CA LYS A 47 16.82 -9.29 -26.19
C LYS A 47 15.89 -9.42 -24.98
N ASN A 48 16.37 -10.08 -23.94
CA ASN A 48 15.71 -10.28 -22.67
C ASN A 48 16.76 -10.16 -21.55
N GLN A 49 16.32 -9.84 -20.38
CA GLN A 49 17.18 -9.67 -19.20
C GLN A 49 16.63 -10.50 -18.05
N LYS A 50 17.55 -10.99 -17.21
CA LYS A 50 17.22 -11.72 -16.01
C LYS A 50 17.91 -11.06 -14.82
N PHE A 51 17.10 -10.60 -13.88
CA PHE A 51 17.54 -9.97 -12.65
C PHE A 51 17.34 -10.92 -11.48
N VAL A 52 18.30 -11.01 -10.60
CA VAL A 52 18.22 -11.85 -9.39
C VAL A 52 18.55 -11.00 -8.19
N MET A 53 17.60 -10.90 -7.26
CA MET A 53 17.76 -10.16 -6.02
C MET A 53 17.65 -11.13 -4.85
N GLU A 54 18.52 -10.95 -3.87
CA GLU A 54 18.55 -11.76 -2.67
C GLU A 54 18.35 -10.86 -1.44
N ARG A 55 17.49 -11.29 -0.53
CA ARG A 55 17.28 -10.58 0.72
C ARG A 55 16.93 -11.55 1.84
N GLU A 56 17.44 -11.31 3.03
CA GLU A 56 17.05 -12.01 4.23
C GLU A 56 15.96 -11.23 4.96
N ILE A 57 14.85 -11.89 5.28
CA ILE A 57 13.70 -11.34 6.02
C ILE A 57 13.67 -12.00 7.39
N GLY A 58 13.53 -11.19 8.45
CA GLY A 58 13.57 -11.57 9.84
C GLY A 58 12.32 -12.32 10.35
N TYR A 59 11.71 -13.17 9.49
CA TYR A 59 10.53 -13.96 9.83
C TYR A 59 10.64 -15.38 9.26
N PRO A 60 10.05 -16.39 9.89
CA PRO A 60 10.01 -17.76 9.38
C PRO A 60 9.14 -17.85 8.12
N VAL A 61 9.42 -18.82 7.28
CA VAL A 61 8.80 -18.97 5.95
C VAL A 61 7.27 -19.12 6.02
N GLU A 62 6.74 -19.72 7.06
CA GLU A 62 5.31 -19.92 7.31
C GLU A 62 4.54 -18.59 7.45
N ARG A 63 5.22 -17.52 7.87
CA ARG A 63 4.64 -16.17 7.94
C ARG A 63 4.75 -15.42 6.63
N ILE A 64 5.81 -15.68 5.87
CA ILE A 64 6.13 -14.98 4.63
C ILE A 64 5.36 -15.58 3.46
N PHE A 65 5.40 -16.89 3.30
CA PHE A 65 4.87 -17.60 2.13
C PHE A 65 3.38 -17.28 1.83
N PRO A 66 2.46 -17.22 2.82
CA PRO A 66 1.06 -16.87 2.58
C PRO A 66 0.86 -15.46 2.02
N GLN A 67 1.83 -14.55 2.14
CA GLN A 67 1.77 -13.21 1.58
C GLN A 67 2.01 -13.22 0.06
N PHE A 68 2.59 -14.29 -0.46
CA PHE A 68 2.90 -14.46 -1.88
C PHE A 68 1.86 -15.34 -2.60
N GLU A 69 1.37 -16.41 -1.99
CA GLU A 69 0.44 -17.35 -2.64
C GLU A 69 -0.99 -16.84 -2.78
N ASN A 70 -1.33 -15.71 -2.15
CA ASN A 70 -2.64 -15.08 -2.19
C ASN A 70 -2.53 -13.65 -2.75
N PHE A 71 -3.16 -13.38 -3.88
CA PHE A 71 -3.10 -12.06 -4.51
C PHE A 71 -3.75 -10.95 -3.69
N GLN A 72 -4.76 -11.23 -2.85
CA GLN A 72 -5.31 -10.23 -1.94
C GLN A 72 -4.28 -9.79 -0.89
N ASN A 73 -3.39 -10.71 -0.46
CA ASN A 73 -2.25 -10.35 0.39
C ASN A 73 -1.15 -9.68 -0.42
N PHE A 74 -0.82 -10.21 -1.60
CA PHE A 74 0.25 -9.74 -2.49
C PHE A 74 0.08 -8.27 -2.88
N THR A 75 -1.13 -7.82 -3.19
CA THR A 75 -1.44 -6.43 -3.57
C THR A 75 -1.24 -5.42 -2.43
N ARG A 76 -1.19 -5.87 -1.16
CA ARG A 76 -1.06 -4.98 0.00
C ARG A 76 0.36 -4.45 0.21
N TRP A 77 1.37 -5.13 -0.33
CA TRP A 77 2.77 -4.76 -0.09
C TRP A 77 3.61 -4.67 -1.37
N ASN A 78 3.18 -5.26 -2.48
CA ASN A 78 3.94 -5.29 -3.72
C ASN A 78 3.97 -3.92 -4.40
N GLN A 79 5.17 -3.32 -4.54
CA GLN A 79 5.34 -1.96 -5.06
C GLN A 79 4.95 -1.82 -6.53
N PHE A 80 5.06 -2.87 -7.33
CA PHE A 80 4.60 -2.84 -8.74
C PHE A 80 3.10 -2.53 -8.86
N LEU A 81 2.33 -2.81 -7.82
CA LEU A 81 0.87 -2.65 -7.77
C LEU A 81 0.43 -1.47 -6.89
N LEU A 82 1.25 -1.05 -5.91
CA LEU A 82 0.91 0.00 -4.95
C LEU A 82 1.09 1.43 -5.46
N GLU A 83 2.01 1.66 -6.42
CA GLU A 83 2.34 3.01 -6.89
C GLU A 83 1.16 3.73 -7.54
N LYS A 84 0.22 2.97 -8.06
CA LYS A 84 -0.91 3.48 -8.82
C LYS A 84 -2.22 3.00 -8.22
N LYS A 85 -3.28 3.77 -8.42
CA LYS A 85 -4.62 3.35 -8.01
C LYS A 85 -5.18 2.35 -9.01
N TYR A 86 -5.09 1.06 -8.67
CA TYR A 86 -5.68 -0.01 -9.46
C TYR A 86 -6.99 -0.51 -8.88
N ASN A 87 -7.92 -0.86 -9.76
CA ASN A 87 -9.02 -1.77 -9.45
C ASN A 87 -8.54 -3.18 -9.72
N TYR A 88 -8.77 -4.08 -8.76
CA TYR A 88 -8.38 -5.49 -8.84
C TYR A 88 -9.60 -6.38 -9.01
N GLN A 89 -9.45 -7.40 -9.83
CA GLN A 89 -10.40 -8.50 -9.95
C GLN A 89 -9.65 -9.81 -9.71
N TYR A 90 -10.10 -10.62 -8.76
CA TYR A 90 -9.49 -11.89 -8.39
C TYR A 90 -10.30 -13.04 -8.93
N PHE A 91 -9.61 -14.09 -9.43
CA PHE A 91 -10.22 -15.26 -10.03
C PHE A 91 -9.92 -16.51 -9.20
N GLN A 92 -10.83 -17.48 -9.24
CA GLN A 92 -10.65 -18.79 -8.58
C GLN A 92 -9.59 -19.64 -9.31
N PRO A 93 -8.81 -20.45 -8.54
CA PRO A 93 -8.74 -20.47 -7.08
C PRO A 93 -8.11 -19.18 -6.54
N TYR A 94 -8.49 -18.73 -5.35
CA TYR A 94 -7.98 -17.46 -4.78
C TYR A 94 -6.60 -17.60 -4.13
N VAL A 95 -6.12 -18.83 -3.95
CA VAL A 95 -4.84 -19.14 -3.29
C VAL A 95 -4.14 -20.26 -4.04
N GLY A 96 -2.81 -20.13 -4.16
CA GLY A 96 -1.96 -21.18 -4.72
C GLY A 96 -1.93 -21.25 -6.25
N GLU A 97 -1.52 -22.39 -6.77
CA GLU A 97 -1.37 -22.63 -8.22
C GLU A 97 -2.72 -22.50 -8.94
N GLY A 98 -2.69 -21.85 -10.11
CA GLY A 98 -3.88 -21.55 -10.90
C GLY A 98 -4.58 -20.24 -10.50
N SER A 99 -4.24 -19.63 -9.35
CA SER A 99 -4.76 -18.32 -8.98
C SER A 99 -4.40 -17.27 -10.03
N ALA A 100 -5.35 -16.37 -10.27
CA ALA A 100 -5.16 -15.25 -11.19
C ALA A 100 -5.78 -13.97 -10.64
N MET A 101 -5.24 -12.84 -11.07
CA MET A 101 -5.86 -11.54 -10.87
C MET A 101 -5.65 -10.65 -12.08
N SER A 102 -6.60 -9.77 -12.36
CA SER A 102 -6.42 -8.64 -13.26
C SER A 102 -6.39 -7.33 -12.47
N PHE A 103 -5.71 -6.35 -13.02
CA PHE A 103 -5.66 -5.00 -12.47
C PHE A 103 -5.80 -3.97 -13.60
N ARG A 104 -6.44 -2.84 -13.26
CA ARG A 104 -6.61 -1.73 -14.21
C ARG A 104 -6.50 -0.41 -13.46
N ASN A 105 -5.68 0.49 -13.98
CA ASN A 105 -5.52 1.83 -13.42
C ASN A 105 -6.82 2.64 -13.58
N THR A 106 -7.24 3.31 -12.50
CA THR A 106 -8.47 4.11 -12.49
C THR A 106 -8.36 5.40 -13.31
N LYS A 107 -7.14 5.88 -13.56
CA LYS A 107 -6.87 7.14 -14.25
C LYS A 107 -6.30 6.97 -15.66
N GLN A 108 -5.54 5.90 -15.90
CA GLN A 108 -4.83 5.63 -17.17
C GLN A 108 -5.37 4.33 -17.78
N LYS A 109 -6.13 4.44 -18.87
CA LYS A 109 -6.82 3.29 -19.49
C LYS A 109 -5.85 2.22 -20.03
N ASP A 110 -4.68 2.64 -20.50
CA ASP A 110 -3.68 1.76 -21.11
C ASP A 110 -2.76 1.09 -20.07
N ASP A 111 -2.99 1.35 -18.77
CA ASP A 111 -2.23 0.77 -17.67
C ASP A 111 -3.07 -0.30 -16.97
N TYR A 112 -2.97 -1.52 -17.45
CA TYR A 112 -3.68 -2.70 -16.97
C TYR A 112 -2.83 -3.95 -17.18
N GLY A 113 -3.24 -5.07 -16.62
CA GLY A 113 -2.54 -6.33 -16.81
C GLY A 113 -3.15 -7.48 -16.02
N GLU A 114 -2.49 -8.63 -16.14
CA GLU A 114 -2.91 -9.87 -15.49
C GLU A 114 -1.71 -10.57 -14.87
N ILE A 115 -1.93 -11.20 -13.73
CA ILE A 115 -0.92 -12.00 -13.04
C ILE A 115 -1.51 -13.38 -12.75
N PHE A 116 -0.70 -14.42 -13.01
CA PHE A 116 -1.06 -15.81 -12.78
C PHE A 116 -0.01 -16.49 -11.91
N ILE A 117 -0.44 -17.28 -10.92
CA ILE A 117 0.43 -18.22 -10.23
C ILE A 117 0.49 -19.49 -11.05
N ARG A 118 1.65 -19.77 -11.63
CA ARG A 118 1.87 -20.92 -12.54
C ARG A 118 2.45 -22.15 -11.87
N TYR A 119 3.04 -21.96 -10.70
CA TYR A 119 3.64 -23.08 -9.95
C TYR A 119 3.75 -22.70 -8.48
N VAL A 120 3.42 -23.64 -7.61
CA VAL A 120 3.59 -23.52 -6.17
C VAL A 120 4.21 -24.80 -5.61
N ASN A 121 5.34 -24.65 -4.93
CA ASN A 121 5.86 -25.66 -4.00
C ASN A 121 5.82 -25.01 -2.61
N PRO A 122 4.93 -25.46 -1.71
CA PRO A 122 4.67 -24.82 -0.41
C PRO A 122 5.97 -24.56 0.37
N ASN A 123 6.06 -23.35 0.94
CA ASN A 123 7.20 -22.86 1.72
C ASN A 123 8.57 -22.91 1.00
N SER A 124 8.60 -23.14 -0.30
CA SER A 124 9.83 -23.28 -1.08
C SER A 124 9.88 -22.39 -2.31
N THR A 125 8.87 -22.45 -3.18
CA THR A 125 8.96 -21.77 -4.50
C THR A 125 7.59 -21.37 -5.01
N ILE A 126 7.49 -20.14 -5.54
CA ILE A 126 6.33 -19.67 -6.30
C ILE A 126 6.81 -19.08 -7.62
N LYS A 127 6.11 -19.39 -8.72
CA LYS A 127 6.35 -18.82 -10.04
C LYS A 127 5.13 -18.10 -10.54
N TYR A 128 5.33 -16.86 -11.02
CA TYR A 128 4.28 -16.03 -11.60
C TYR A 128 4.57 -15.75 -13.07
N HIS A 129 3.50 -15.61 -13.85
CA HIS A 129 3.52 -14.95 -15.15
C HIS A 129 2.74 -13.63 -15.02
N PHE A 130 3.38 -12.56 -15.40
CA PHE A 130 2.85 -11.21 -15.33
C PHE A 130 2.76 -10.64 -16.75
N TYR A 131 1.56 -10.35 -17.21
CA TYR A 131 1.28 -9.74 -18.52
C TYR A 131 0.89 -8.27 -18.29
N TRP A 132 1.57 -7.38 -18.99
CA TRP A 132 1.29 -5.96 -18.91
C TRP A 132 0.63 -5.48 -20.21
N ALA A 133 -0.51 -4.80 -20.12
CA ALA A 133 -1.28 -4.33 -21.25
C ALA A 133 -1.51 -5.43 -22.31
N ASP A 134 -1.17 -5.17 -23.56
CA ASP A 134 -1.32 -6.11 -24.69
C ASP A 134 -0.08 -6.98 -24.92
N ASP A 135 0.82 -7.10 -23.96
CA ASP A 135 2.00 -7.94 -24.07
C ASP A 135 1.59 -9.41 -24.30
N THR A 136 2.08 -10.01 -25.38
CA THR A 136 1.83 -11.41 -25.70
C THR A 136 2.73 -12.36 -24.90
N LEU A 137 3.88 -11.88 -24.43
CA LEU A 137 4.85 -12.63 -23.65
C LEU A 137 4.93 -12.07 -22.22
N PRO A 138 4.92 -12.94 -21.20
CA PRO A 138 4.94 -12.49 -19.80
C PRO A 138 6.33 -12.13 -19.31
N TYR A 139 6.39 -11.25 -18.32
CA TYR A 139 7.45 -11.25 -17.33
C TYR A 139 7.32 -12.51 -16.48
N LYS A 140 8.39 -13.27 -16.34
CA LYS A 140 8.41 -14.47 -15.49
C LYS A 140 9.09 -14.14 -14.17
N MET A 141 8.36 -14.28 -13.07
CA MET A 141 8.90 -14.10 -11.74
C MET A 141 9.01 -15.45 -11.05
N ASN A 142 10.19 -15.75 -10.49
CA ASN A 142 10.42 -16.95 -9.71
C ASN A 142 10.98 -16.55 -8.34
N ILE A 143 10.28 -16.92 -7.29
CA ILE A 143 10.64 -16.59 -5.91
C ILE A 143 10.92 -17.88 -5.17
N ARG A 144 12.14 -18.03 -4.66
CA ARG A 144 12.54 -19.15 -3.80
C ARG A 144 12.67 -18.67 -2.37
N PHE A 145 12.14 -19.47 -1.46
CA PHE A 145 12.17 -19.29 -0.02
C PHE A 145 13.13 -20.30 0.56
N ILE A 146 14.16 -19.84 1.24
CA ILE A 146 15.19 -20.67 1.86
C ILE A 146 15.13 -20.41 3.36
N PRO A 147 14.54 -21.34 4.15
CA PRO A 147 14.47 -21.20 5.61
C PRO A 147 15.85 -21.16 6.25
N LYS A 148 16.02 -20.27 7.25
CA LYS A 148 17.23 -20.12 8.05
C LYS A 148 16.86 -19.91 9.52
N GLY A 149 16.30 -20.94 10.16
CA GLY A 149 15.75 -20.82 11.52
C GLY A 149 14.58 -19.85 11.55
N ASP A 150 14.66 -18.80 12.38
CA ASP A 150 13.61 -17.78 12.53
C ASP A 150 13.55 -16.78 11.37
N LYS A 151 14.42 -16.92 10.37
CA LYS A 151 14.52 -16.05 9.22
C LYS A 151 14.34 -16.82 7.93
N THR A 152 14.10 -16.09 6.85
CA THR A 152 13.99 -16.66 5.50
C THR A 152 14.81 -15.84 4.52
N LYS A 153 15.71 -16.51 3.77
CA LYS A 153 16.36 -15.90 2.61
C LYS A 153 15.43 -16.02 1.41
N LEU A 154 15.05 -14.91 0.83
CA LEU A 154 14.31 -14.81 -0.42
C LEU A 154 15.29 -14.63 -1.57
N VAL A 155 15.10 -15.41 -2.63
CA VAL A 155 15.77 -15.24 -3.92
C VAL A 155 14.70 -14.95 -4.97
N TRP A 156 14.60 -13.69 -5.38
CA TRP A 156 13.60 -13.20 -6.32
C TRP A 156 14.24 -13.00 -7.68
N SER A 157 13.86 -13.80 -8.65
CA SER A 157 14.30 -13.71 -10.04
C SER A 157 13.18 -13.17 -10.91
N VAL A 158 13.50 -12.16 -11.72
CA VAL A 158 12.60 -11.58 -12.72
C VAL A 158 13.24 -11.72 -14.08
N GLU A 159 12.55 -12.33 -15.03
CA GLU A 159 12.94 -12.45 -16.43
C GLU A 159 11.98 -11.62 -17.29
N THR A 160 12.51 -10.66 -18.05
CA THR A 160 11.72 -9.82 -18.95
C THR A 160 11.32 -10.60 -20.20
N PRO A 161 10.19 -10.27 -20.86
CA PRO A 161 9.89 -10.78 -22.19
C PRO A 161 10.93 -10.31 -23.22
N GLU A 162 10.93 -10.95 -24.39
CA GLU A 162 11.75 -10.48 -25.49
C GLU A 162 11.31 -9.10 -25.96
N ILE A 163 12.27 -8.17 -26.01
CA ILE A 163 12.04 -6.78 -26.40
C ILE A 163 12.29 -6.64 -27.93
N PRO A 164 11.32 -6.12 -28.70
CA PRO A 164 11.52 -5.84 -30.11
C PRO A 164 12.74 -4.95 -30.35
N LEU A 165 13.47 -5.19 -31.45
CA LEU A 165 14.75 -4.53 -31.73
C LEU A 165 14.70 -3.00 -31.54
N MET A 166 13.68 -2.34 -32.09
CA MET A 166 13.54 -0.89 -32.02
C MET A 166 13.23 -0.33 -30.63
N MET A 167 12.85 -1.20 -29.67
CA MET A 167 12.48 -0.82 -28.30
C MET A 167 13.53 -1.23 -27.26
N ARG A 168 14.64 -1.86 -27.66
CA ARG A 168 15.65 -2.37 -26.71
C ARG A 168 16.32 -1.29 -25.88
N TYR A 169 16.29 -0.02 -26.28
CA TYR A 169 16.74 1.08 -25.43
C TYR A 169 16.03 1.13 -24.07
N LYS A 170 14.81 0.57 -23.96
CA LYS A 170 14.06 0.49 -22.69
C LYS A 170 14.74 -0.46 -21.68
N SER A 171 15.59 -1.40 -22.14
CA SER A 171 16.32 -2.32 -21.27
C SER A 171 17.43 -1.63 -20.46
N LEU A 172 17.92 -0.48 -20.89
CA LEU A 172 19.05 0.24 -20.27
C LEU A 172 18.84 0.59 -18.79
N ASN A 173 17.60 0.88 -18.41
CA ASN A 173 17.24 1.24 -17.02
C ASN A 173 16.33 0.18 -16.36
N ALA A 174 16.17 -0.99 -16.97
CA ALA A 174 15.24 -2.00 -16.48
C ALA A 174 15.73 -2.61 -15.17
N GLU A 175 17.04 -2.85 -15.01
CA GLU A 175 17.65 -3.42 -13.82
C GLU A 175 17.41 -2.53 -12.59
N ASP A 176 17.75 -1.24 -12.69
CA ASP A 176 17.58 -0.30 -11.59
C ASP A 176 16.12 -0.19 -11.16
N ASN A 177 15.21 -0.03 -12.12
CA ASN A 177 13.78 0.07 -11.86
C ASN A 177 13.20 -1.19 -11.20
N ILE A 178 13.56 -2.38 -11.69
CA ILE A 178 13.05 -3.65 -11.15
C ILE A 178 13.64 -3.90 -9.76
N THR A 179 14.93 -3.68 -9.59
CA THR A 179 15.62 -3.87 -8.30
C THR A 179 15.08 -2.93 -7.23
N GLU A 180 14.89 -1.66 -7.54
CA GLU A 180 14.30 -0.69 -6.61
C GLU A 180 12.89 -1.12 -6.19
N ARG A 181 12.02 -1.49 -7.14
CA ARG A 181 10.63 -1.90 -6.85
C ARG A 181 10.58 -3.17 -6.02
N VAL A 182 11.44 -4.15 -6.28
CA VAL A 182 11.52 -5.37 -5.46
C VAL A 182 11.99 -5.04 -4.05
N ASN A 183 13.01 -4.21 -3.89
CA ASN A 183 13.50 -3.81 -2.57
C ASN A 183 12.44 -3.04 -1.77
N LEU A 184 11.71 -2.13 -2.39
CA LEU A 184 10.59 -1.43 -1.76
C LEU A 184 9.45 -2.39 -1.40
N SER A 185 9.14 -3.37 -2.27
CA SER A 185 8.15 -4.40 -1.99
C SER A 185 8.52 -5.21 -0.75
N LEU A 186 9.77 -5.67 -0.66
CA LEU A 186 10.23 -6.46 0.49
C LEU A 186 10.25 -5.63 1.79
N LYS A 187 10.60 -4.35 1.72
CA LYS A 187 10.49 -3.43 2.87
C LYS A 187 9.04 -3.25 3.33
N ASN A 188 8.10 -3.09 2.39
CA ASN A 188 6.68 -3.00 2.71
C ASN A 188 6.17 -4.30 3.35
N LEU A 189 6.62 -5.46 2.86
CA LEU A 189 6.29 -6.76 3.44
C LEU A 189 6.80 -6.89 4.87
N GLU A 190 8.05 -6.49 5.15
CA GLU A 190 8.60 -6.47 6.50
C GLU A 190 7.78 -5.62 7.46
N ASN A 191 7.38 -4.41 7.04
CA ASN A 191 6.54 -3.52 7.82
C ASN A 191 5.16 -4.13 8.12
N LEU A 192 4.55 -4.74 7.12
CA LEU A 192 3.24 -5.42 7.27
C LEU A 192 3.34 -6.59 8.24
N LEU A 193 4.40 -7.41 8.16
CA LEU A 193 4.63 -8.53 9.07
C LEU A 193 4.93 -8.05 10.49
N ALA A 194 5.71 -6.98 10.65
CA ALA A 194 5.97 -6.38 11.97
C ALA A 194 4.67 -5.93 12.64
N GLY A 195 3.78 -5.28 11.91
CA GLY A 195 2.46 -4.89 12.42
C GLY A 195 1.60 -6.07 12.85
N LYS A 196 1.61 -7.17 12.09
CA LYS A 196 0.88 -8.41 12.44
C LYS A 196 1.45 -9.07 13.70
N VAL A 197 2.78 -9.20 13.78
CA VAL A 197 3.45 -9.80 14.97
C VAL A 197 3.21 -8.95 16.22
N TYR A 198 3.33 -7.63 16.10
CA TYR A 198 3.03 -6.72 17.21
C TYR A 198 1.59 -6.91 17.73
N LYS A 199 0.62 -7.02 16.81
CA LYS A 199 -0.79 -7.27 17.17
C LYS A 199 -0.96 -8.63 17.85
N GLU A 200 -0.32 -9.70 17.37
CA GLU A 200 -0.37 -11.03 17.98
C GLU A 200 0.22 -11.02 19.40
N ILE A 201 1.40 -10.41 19.60
CA ILE A 201 2.02 -10.28 20.93
C ILE A 201 1.08 -9.51 21.86
N MET A 202 0.56 -8.38 21.42
CA MET A 202 -0.37 -7.58 22.21
C MET A 202 -1.61 -8.41 22.62
N LEU A 203 -2.17 -9.21 21.67
CA LEU A 203 -3.32 -10.09 21.96
C LEU A 203 -2.98 -11.19 22.95
N SER A 204 -1.77 -11.78 22.89
CA SER A 204 -1.34 -12.84 23.79
C SER A 204 -1.05 -12.36 25.22
N GLU A 205 -0.68 -11.09 25.37
CA GLU A 205 -0.37 -10.46 26.66
C GLU A 205 -1.59 -9.82 27.36
N ILE A 206 -2.77 -9.88 26.75
CA ILE A 206 -3.99 -9.30 27.31
C ILE A 206 -4.33 -9.95 28.67
N LYS A 207 -4.31 -9.14 29.71
CA LYS A 207 -4.82 -9.48 31.04
C LYS A 207 -6.18 -8.83 31.22
N TYR A 208 -7.23 -9.63 31.18
CA TYR A 208 -8.58 -9.16 31.48
C TYR A 208 -8.70 -8.86 33.00
N ASP A 209 -9.62 -7.95 33.32
CA ASP A 209 -9.91 -7.56 34.71
C ASP A 209 -8.71 -6.98 35.49
N SER A 210 -7.61 -6.65 34.82
CA SER A 210 -6.43 -6.03 35.39
C SER A 210 -6.32 -4.57 34.95
N ILE A 211 -6.16 -3.65 35.90
CA ILE A 211 -5.92 -2.25 35.61
C ILE A 211 -4.43 -2.04 35.40
N MET A 212 -4.09 -1.51 34.23
CA MET A 212 -2.73 -1.15 33.83
C MET A 212 -2.54 0.36 33.92
N VAL A 213 -1.32 0.76 34.26
CA VAL A 213 -0.90 2.15 34.26
C VAL A 213 0.13 2.33 33.15
N GLU A 214 -0.17 3.21 32.22
CA GLU A 214 0.64 3.39 31.01
C GLU A 214 0.97 4.86 30.76
N GLU A 215 2.13 5.11 30.19
CA GLU A 215 2.45 6.41 29.61
C GLU A 215 2.17 6.38 28.11
N GLN A 216 1.31 7.27 27.65
CA GLN A 216 0.99 7.44 26.24
C GLN A 216 1.71 8.66 25.69
N GLY A 217 2.50 8.46 24.62
CA GLY A 217 3.09 9.58 23.87
C GLY A 217 2.07 10.41 23.10
N GLU A 218 2.52 11.48 22.48
CA GLU A 218 1.68 12.27 21.57
C GLU A 218 1.17 11.42 20.41
N ARG A 219 -0.08 11.63 20.02
CA ARG A 219 -0.70 10.96 18.87
C ARG A 219 -1.46 11.96 18.02
N LEU A 220 -1.34 11.79 16.71
CA LEU A 220 -2.16 12.48 15.72
C LEU A 220 -3.24 11.54 15.23
N LEU A 221 -4.49 11.90 15.37
CA LEU A 221 -5.64 11.12 14.90
C LEU A 221 -6.28 11.80 13.71
N LEU A 222 -6.60 11.04 12.67
CA LEU A 222 -7.52 11.43 11.60
C LEU A 222 -8.86 10.75 11.85
N GLY A 223 -9.96 11.50 11.85
CA GLY A 223 -11.27 10.93 12.14
C GLY A 223 -12.41 11.90 11.88
N LEU A 224 -13.57 11.56 12.43
CA LEU A 224 -14.81 12.30 12.27
C LEU A 224 -15.49 12.54 13.61
N ASN A 225 -16.13 13.71 13.75
CA ASN A 225 -17.00 14.00 14.87
C ASN A 225 -18.41 13.50 14.55
N VAL A 226 -19.01 12.78 15.48
CA VAL A 226 -20.30 12.09 15.29
C VAL A 226 -21.19 12.37 16.49
N THR A 227 -22.48 12.56 16.22
CA THR A 227 -23.53 12.51 17.23
C THR A 227 -24.47 11.35 16.89
N ALA A 228 -24.76 10.51 17.86
CA ALA A 228 -25.58 9.31 17.69
C ALA A 228 -26.54 9.12 18.87
N VAL A 229 -27.66 8.46 18.62
CA VAL A 229 -28.61 8.08 19.66
C VAL A 229 -27.99 7.01 20.57
N ASN A 230 -28.02 7.28 21.89
CA ASN A 230 -27.53 6.36 22.92
C ASN A 230 -28.58 5.30 23.26
N GLN A 231 -28.84 4.42 22.33
CA GLN A 231 -29.79 3.31 22.52
C GLN A 231 -29.07 1.99 22.20
N LYS A 232 -29.45 0.95 22.95
CA LYS A 232 -28.89 -0.40 22.78
C LYS A 232 -28.91 -0.84 21.32
N GLY A 233 -27.78 -1.30 20.80
CA GLY A 233 -27.60 -1.74 19.42
C GLY A 233 -27.47 -0.59 18.42
N ILE A 234 -28.14 0.55 18.60
CA ILE A 234 -28.10 1.68 17.65
C ILE A 234 -26.74 2.40 17.71
N LEU A 235 -26.23 2.67 18.90
CA LEU A 235 -24.94 3.33 19.06
C LEU A 235 -23.82 2.50 18.42
N PHE A 236 -23.77 1.20 18.70
CA PHE A 236 -22.73 0.34 18.16
C PHE A 236 -22.83 0.20 16.63
N LYS A 237 -24.04 0.07 16.08
CA LYS A 237 -24.28 0.08 14.64
C LYS A 237 -23.77 1.37 13.99
N ASN A 238 -24.02 2.53 14.62
CA ASN A 238 -23.49 3.80 14.16
C ASN A 238 -21.95 3.85 14.17
N ILE A 239 -21.31 3.29 15.20
CA ILE A 239 -19.85 3.18 15.28
C ILE A 239 -19.31 2.31 14.13
N VAL A 240 -19.92 1.16 13.84
CA VAL A 240 -19.54 0.29 12.72
C VAL A 240 -19.67 1.02 11.38
N THR A 241 -20.76 1.76 11.18
CA THR A 241 -20.97 2.56 9.96
C THR A 241 -19.87 3.62 9.78
N ASN A 242 -19.52 4.34 10.84
CA ASN A 242 -18.48 5.35 10.80
C ASN A 242 -17.07 4.75 10.70
N HIS A 243 -16.85 3.57 11.26
CA HIS A 243 -15.63 2.79 11.02
C HIS A 243 -15.45 2.51 9.53
N ASN A 244 -16.47 1.96 8.89
CA ASN A 244 -16.41 1.64 7.46
C ASN A 244 -16.21 2.89 6.59
N LYS A 245 -16.86 4.02 6.94
CA LYS A 245 -16.67 5.31 6.27
C LYS A 245 -15.22 5.79 6.39
N LEU A 246 -14.66 5.77 7.60
CA LEU A 246 -13.28 6.18 7.86
C LEU A 246 -12.28 5.27 7.14
N MET A 247 -12.46 3.94 7.22
CA MET A 247 -11.56 2.99 6.56
C MET A 247 -11.59 3.12 5.04
N ASN A 248 -12.77 3.30 4.44
CA ASN A 248 -12.87 3.57 3.00
C ASN A 248 -12.12 4.85 2.60
N PHE A 249 -12.29 5.93 3.36
CA PHE A 249 -11.57 7.18 3.11
C PHE A 249 -10.05 6.99 3.20
N VAL A 250 -9.57 6.35 4.26
CA VAL A 250 -8.13 6.17 4.50
C VAL A 250 -7.50 5.25 3.44
N THR A 251 -8.16 4.13 3.11
CA THR A 251 -7.58 3.14 2.19
C THR A 251 -7.78 3.49 0.71
N LYS A 252 -8.92 4.09 0.35
CA LYS A 252 -9.23 4.41 -1.06
C LYS A 252 -8.83 5.83 -1.45
N ASP A 253 -9.22 6.83 -0.65
CA ASP A 253 -8.98 8.24 -1.01
C ASP A 253 -7.57 8.69 -0.66
N LEU A 254 -7.09 8.34 0.54
CA LEU A 254 -5.71 8.63 0.97
C LEU A 254 -4.71 7.55 0.51
N SER A 255 -5.20 6.42 -0.01
CA SER A 255 -4.37 5.29 -0.49
C SER A 255 -3.39 4.75 0.56
N LYS A 256 -3.76 4.79 1.85
CA LYS A 256 -2.95 4.27 2.95
C LYS A 256 -3.04 2.75 3.04
N ARG A 257 -1.91 2.11 3.32
CA ARG A 257 -1.83 0.69 3.63
C ARG A 257 -2.15 0.44 5.10
N GLU A 258 -2.45 -0.81 5.45
CA GLU A 258 -2.77 -1.21 6.82
C GLU A 258 -1.63 -0.97 7.83
N ASP A 259 -0.38 -0.90 7.37
CA ASP A 259 0.81 -0.63 8.17
C ASP A 259 1.11 0.87 8.37
N GLU A 260 0.37 1.76 7.70
CA GLU A 260 0.58 3.22 7.78
C GLU A 260 -0.35 3.92 8.78
N PHE A 261 -1.26 3.20 9.41
CA PHE A 261 -2.17 3.73 10.43
C PHE A 261 -2.37 2.74 11.59
N GLY A 262 -2.73 3.27 12.74
CA GLY A 262 -2.94 2.45 13.94
C GLY A 262 -4.38 1.99 14.12
N MET A 263 -4.64 1.30 15.23
CA MET A 263 -5.97 0.80 15.59
C MET A 263 -6.95 1.95 15.82
N PRO A 264 -8.24 1.77 15.45
CA PRO A 264 -9.26 2.79 15.63
C PRO A 264 -9.47 3.14 17.11
N VAL A 265 -9.70 4.42 17.36
CA VAL A 265 -9.95 4.97 18.70
C VAL A 265 -11.23 5.78 18.67
N LEU A 266 -12.10 5.53 19.64
CA LEU A 266 -13.24 6.37 19.93
C LEU A 266 -12.93 7.23 21.17
N LEU A 267 -13.12 8.52 21.05
CA LEU A 267 -12.95 9.50 22.14
C LEU A 267 -14.31 10.05 22.53
N MET A 268 -14.64 9.99 23.80
CA MET A 268 -15.95 10.42 24.29
C MET A 268 -15.83 11.07 25.68
N GLU A 269 -16.46 12.22 25.85
CA GLU A 269 -16.60 12.80 27.16
C GLU A 269 -17.48 11.91 28.05
N GLU A 270 -17.03 11.68 29.26
CA GLU A 270 -17.70 10.78 30.19
C GLU A 270 -19.17 11.18 30.47
N GLY A 271 -19.44 12.47 30.59
CA GLY A 271 -20.80 13.01 30.84
C GLY A 271 -21.81 12.56 29.78
N ASN A 272 -21.35 12.30 28.55
CA ASN A 272 -22.20 11.89 27.43
C ASN A 272 -22.78 10.49 27.58
N LEU A 273 -22.14 9.60 28.37
CA LEU A 273 -22.64 8.22 28.57
C LEU A 273 -24.06 8.12 29.14
N LYS A 274 -24.53 9.14 29.85
CA LYS A 274 -25.86 9.21 30.45
C LYS A 274 -26.89 9.92 29.57
N ASN A 275 -26.46 10.57 28.51
CA ASN A 275 -27.31 11.34 27.63
C ASN A 275 -28.08 10.46 26.64
N LYS A 276 -29.24 10.96 26.17
CA LYS A 276 -29.99 10.30 25.09
C LYS A 276 -29.25 10.32 23.77
N GLU A 277 -28.44 11.36 23.56
CA GLU A 277 -27.54 11.49 22.41
C GLU A 277 -26.10 11.56 22.89
N ILE A 278 -25.21 10.88 22.19
CA ILE A 278 -23.78 10.84 22.48
C ILE A 278 -23.02 11.52 21.35
N SER A 279 -22.17 12.47 21.70
CA SER A 279 -21.18 13.01 20.79
C SER A 279 -19.82 12.35 21.06
N TYR A 280 -19.20 11.85 20.00
CA TYR A 280 -17.89 11.22 20.06
C TYR A 280 -17.05 11.57 18.84
N PHE A 281 -15.74 11.46 18.98
CA PHE A 281 -14.81 11.46 17.87
C PHE A 281 -14.38 10.03 17.59
N TYR A 282 -14.42 9.59 16.32
CA TYR A 282 -13.95 8.29 15.89
C TYR A 282 -12.80 8.48 14.91
N GLY A 283 -11.62 7.94 15.20
CA GLY A 283 -10.44 8.18 14.39
C GLY A 283 -9.39 7.07 14.45
N ILE A 284 -8.38 7.21 13.61
CA ILE A 284 -7.20 6.33 13.57
C ILE A 284 -5.93 7.15 13.74
N PRO A 285 -4.89 6.61 14.41
CA PRO A 285 -3.59 7.24 14.49
C PRO A 285 -2.89 7.27 13.12
N LEU A 286 -2.32 8.43 12.77
CA LEU A 286 -1.43 8.62 11.64
C LEU A 286 -0.09 9.17 12.10
N SER A 287 0.98 8.90 11.34
CA SER A 287 2.32 9.40 11.64
C SER A 287 2.52 10.88 11.30
N LYS A 288 1.72 11.41 10.36
CA LYS A 288 1.77 12.82 9.90
C LYS A 288 0.40 13.29 9.41
N GLU A 289 0.24 14.61 9.36
CA GLU A 289 -0.92 15.21 8.70
C GLU A 289 -0.85 15.02 7.18
N GLU A 290 -2.00 14.73 6.59
CA GLU A 290 -2.19 14.63 5.14
C GLU A 290 -3.13 15.74 4.68
N LYS A 291 -2.95 16.20 3.44
CA LYS A 291 -3.89 17.16 2.86
C LYS A 291 -5.21 16.46 2.56
N ILE A 292 -6.25 16.82 3.27
CA ILE A 292 -7.62 16.29 3.07
C ILE A 292 -8.49 17.37 2.43
N MET A 293 -9.38 16.96 1.51
CA MET A 293 -10.34 17.86 0.85
C MET A 293 -11.77 17.64 1.36
N ASP A 294 -12.04 16.51 2.03
CA ASP A 294 -13.34 16.19 2.59
C ASP A 294 -13.46 16.77 4.00
N ASN A 295 -14.31 17.79 4.17
CA ASN A 295 -14.54 18.48 5.43
C ASN A 295 -15.22 17.62 6.51
N ASN A 296 -15.69 16.41 6.20
CA ASN A 296 -16.22 15.47 7.18
C ASN A 296 -15.12 14.88 8.07
N PHE A 297 -13.87 14.90 7.62
CA PHE A 297 -12.73 14.37 8.36
C PHE A 297 -11.90 15.51 8.92
N VAL A 298 -11.43 15.35 10.15
CA VAL A 298 -10.61 16.32 10.85
C VAL A 298 -9.45 15.65 11.56
N PHE A 299 -8.37 16.39 11.74
CA PHE A 299 -7.25 15.95 12.57
C PHE A 299 -7.47 16.36 14.03
N ARG A 300 -7.11 15.47 14.95
CA ARG A 300 -7.09 15.73 16.38
C ARG A 300 -5.76 15.30 16.98
N LYS A 301 -5.08 16.22 17.64
CA LYS A 301 -3.83 15.93 18.34
C LYS A 301 -4.13 15.58 19.81
N LEU A 302 -3.60 14.45 20.27
CA LEU A 302 -3.64 14.03 21.67
C LEU A 302 -2.25 14.23 22.28
N ASN A 303 -2.20 14.93 23.40
CA ASN A 303 -0.95 15.19 24.11
C ASN A 303 -0.49 13.94 24.91
N LYS A 304 0.81 13.95 25.26
CA LYS A 304 1.36 12.95 26.17
C LYS A 304 0.56 12.93 27.48
N SER A 305 0.21 11.73 27.96
CA SER A 305 -0.56 11.56 29.19
C SER A 305 -0.27 10.22 29.85
N LYS A 306 -0.40 10.21 31.18
CA LYS A 306 -0.48 8.98 31.96
C LYS A 306 -1.92 8.47 31.92
N LYS A 307 -2.12 7.17 31.70
CA LYS A 307 -3.44 6.55 31.56
C LYS A 307 -3.63 5.36 32.48
N TYR A 308 -4.85 5.20 32.95
CA TYR A 308 -5.33 3.95 33.50
C TYR A 308 -6.13 3.22 32.46
N SER A 309 -5.76 1.98 32.18
CA SER A 309 -6.29 1.18 31.06
C SER A 309 -6.74 -0.19 31.54
N MET A 310 -7.76 -0.76 30.90
CA MET A 310 -8.24 -2.11 31.15
C MET A 310 -8.80 -2.72 29.87
N TYR A 311 -8.50 -3.99 29.62
CA TYR A 311 -9.08 -4.68 28.47
C TYR A 311 -10.48 -5.21 28.81
N TYR A 312 -11.35 -5.13 27.81
CA TYR A 312 -12.74 -5.60 27.86
C TYR A 312 -13.05 -6.44 26.62
N LYS A 313 -13.66 -7.62 26.83
CA LYS A 313 -14.22 -8.46 25.77
C LYS A 313 -15.67 -8.78 26.08
N GLY A 314 -16.57 -8.62 25.12
CA GLY A 314 -18.00 -8.91 25.25
C GLY A 314 -18.88 -7.97 24.42
N GLN A 315 -20.17 -7.91 24.76
CA GLN A 315 -21.12 -7.03 24.08
C GLN A 315 -20.80 -5.55 24.37
N TYR A 316 -20.84 -4.71 23.35
CA TYR A 316 -20.43 -3.29 23.45
C TYR A 316 -21.08 -2.55 24.61
N GLU A 317 -22.37 -2.80 24.85
CA GLU A 317 -23.14 -2.12 25.90
C GLU A 317 -22.66 -2.47 27.31
N GLN A 318 -22.15 -3.67 27.53
CA GLN A 318 -21.73 -4.16 28.84
C GLN A 318 -20.37 -3.58 29.30
N ARG A 319 -19.63 -2.91 28.40
CA ARG A 319 -18.34 -2.25 28.72
C ARG A 319 -18.45 -1.20 29.85
N ILE A 320 -19.65 -0.70 30.11
CA ILE A 320 -19.93 0.29 31.17
C ILE A 320 -19.45 -0.20 32.54
N LYS A 321 -19.55 -1.52 32.82
CA LYS A 321 -19.06 -2.11 34.08
C LYS A 321 -17.55 -1.93 34.22
N THR A 322 -16.79 -2.17 33.15
CA THR A 322 -15.33 -1.98 33.12
C THR A 322 -14.94 -0.52 33.24
N ILE A 323 -15.68 0.38 32.58
CA ILE A 323 -15.52 1.84 32.70
C ILE A 323 -15.71 2.26 34.16
N SER A 324 -16.73 1.76 34.86
CA SER A 324 -16.98 2.05 36.28
C SER A 324 -15.83 1.58 37.17
N LYS A 325 -15.29 0.34 36.96
CA LYS A 325 -14.14 -0.16 37.71
C LYS A 325 -12.90 0.75 37.55
N LEU A 326 -12.61 1.21 36.34
CA LEU A 326 -11.51 2.16 36.10
C LEU A 326 -11.70 3.46 36.85
N LYS A 327 -12.90 4.04 36.82
CA LYS A 327 -13.23 5.27 37.53
C LYS A 327 -13.10 5.14 39.03
N ASP A 328 -13.55 4.03 39.61
CA ASP A 328 -13.44 3.77 41.03
C ASP A 328 -11.96 3.69 41.47
N LYS A 329 -11.10 3.10 40.64
CA LYS A 329 -9.66 3.08 40.90
C LYS A 329 -9.05 4.48 40.81
N ILE A 330 -9.38 5.28 39.77
CA ILE A 330 -8.89 6.64 39.60
C ILE A 330 -9.28 7.51 40.81
N ARG A 331 -10.52 7.35 41.27
CA ARG A 331 -11.06 8.07 42.45
C ARG A 331 -10.34 7.64 43.73
N LYS A 332 -10.10 6.34 43.94
CA LYS A 332 -9.32 5.81 45.06
C LYS A 332 -7.91 6.36 45.11
N ASP A 333 -7.31 6.59 43.97
CA ASP A 333 -5.97 7.16 43.84
C ASP A 333 -5.95 8.71 43.90
N SER A 334 -7.09 9.35 44.21
CA SER A 334 -7.26 10.80 44.28
C SER A 334 -6.86 11.55 43.00
N LEU A 335 -7.10 10.92 41.83
CA LEU A 335 -6.83 11.47 40.52
C LEU A 335 -8.14 11.94 39.85
N ARG A 336 -8.01 12.86 38.88
CA ARG A 336 -9.08 13.25 37.95
C ARG A 336 -8.91 12.45 36.65
N ASN A 337 -10.02 12.08 36.03
CA ASN A 337 -10.01 11.47 34.70
C ASN A 337 -10.28 12.50 33.60
N GLY A 338 -9.68 12.30 32.47
CA GLY A 338 -10.00 13.01 31.22
C GLY A 338 -11.01 12.26 30.35
N THR A 339 -10.95 12.50 29.05
CA THR A 339 -11.80 11.89 28.02
C THR A 339 -11.63 10.36 27.99
N LEU A 340 -12.73 9.61 27.96
CA LEU A 340 -12.72 8.18 27.74
C LEU A 340 -12.17 7.87 26.35
N GLU A 341 -11.20 6.97 26.30
CA GLU A 341 -10.67 6.41 25.06
C GLU A 341 -11.04 4.91 24.98
N GLU A 342 -11.70 4.54 23.89
CA GLU A 342 -12.02 3.15 23.57
C GLU A 342 -11.20 2.75 22.34
N LEU A 343 -10.09 2.02 22.51
CA LEU A 343 -9.27 1.48 21.41
C LEU A 343 -9.88 0.16 20.94
N PHE A 344 -10.26 0.09 19.69
CA PHE A 344 -10.76 -1.14 19.07
C PHE A 344 -9.58 -2.03 18.66
N VAL A 345 -9.31 -3.06 19.45
CA VAL A 345 -8.22 -4.01 19.19
C VAL A 345 -8.54 -4.89 18.00
N GLU A 346 -9.82 -5.23 17.84
CA GLU A 346 -10.36 -5.92 16.67
C GLU A 346 -11.32 -4.99 15.92
N THR A 347 -11.44 -5.23 14.61
CA THR A 347 -12.36 -4.47 13.75
C THR A 347 -13.80 -4.59 14.25
N PRO A 348 -14.48 -3.48 14.56
CA PRO A 348 -15.87 -3.54 15.02
C PRO A 348 -16.77 -4.09 13.90
N SER A 349 -17.66 -5.03 14.26
CA SER A 349 -18.59 -5.67 13.34
C SER A 349 -19.92 -5.92 14.02
N GLU A 350 -21.04 -5.68 13.31
CA GLU A 350 -22.38 -5.92 13.85
C GLU A 350 -22.55 -7.40 14.26
N GLY A 351 -23.21 -7.62 15.38
CA GLY A 351 -23.53 -8.97 15.87
C GLY A 351 -22.37 -9.73 16.50
N ARG A 352 -21.15 -9.12 16.57
CA ARG A 352 -20.00 -9.74 17.21
C ARG A 352 -19.66 -9.07 18.54
N GLU A 353 -18.99 -9.83 19.40
CA GLU A 353 -18.34 -9.26 20.59
C GLU A 353 -17.24 -8.30 20.18
N VAL A 354 -16.99 -7.31 21.00
CA VAL A 354 -15.87 -6.36 20.83
C VAL A 354 -14.72 -6.69 21.76
N LEU A 355 -13.51 -6.50 21.29
CA LEU A 355 -12.31 -6.46 22.10
C LEU A 355 -11.81 -5.03 22.15
N LEU A 356 -11.94 -4.40 23.32
CA LEU A 356 -11.58 -3.01 23.55
C LEU A 356 -10.47 -2.91 24.60
N LYS A 357 -9.63 -1.88 24.44
CA LYS A 357 -8.82 -1.33 25.51
C LYS A 357 -9.44 -0.01 25.92
N LEU A 358 -10.04 0.01 27.11
CA LEU A 358 -10.70 1.18 27.69
C LEU A 358 -9.66 1.94 28.51
N SER A 359 -9.56 3.24 28.32
CA SER A 359 -8.53 4.05 28.99
C SER A 359 -9.04 5.43 29.38
N PHE A 360 -8.52 5.94 30.48
CA PHE A 360 -8.68 7.34 30.89
C PHE A 360 -7.30 7.98 31.10
N PRO A 361 -7.02 9.11 30.45
CA PRO A 361 -5.96 10.00 30.89
C PRO A 361 -6.22 10.45 32.31
N VAL A 362 -5.18 10.45 33.16
CA VAL A 362 -5.31 10.81 34.58
C VAL A 362 -4.43 12.01 34.93
N PHE A 363 -4.95 12.86 35.80
CA PHE A 363 -4.32 14.10 36.25
C PHE A 363 -4.40 14.20 37.77
N LYS A 364 -3.48 14.95 38.37
CA LYS A 364 -3.52 15.32 39.79
C LYS A 364 -4.56 16.39 40.06
#